data_e413b4e6ea87cc7e67e4e0a31e513443
#
_entry.id   e413b4e6ea87cc7e67e4e0a31e513443
#
_cell.length_a   1.000
_cell.length_b   1.000
_cell.length_c   1.000
_cell.angle_alpha   90.00
_cell.angle_beta   90.00
_cell.angle_gamma   90.00
#
_symmetry.space_group_name_H-M   'P 1'
#
loop_
_entity.id
_entity.type
_entity.pdbx_description
1 polymer ?
#
loop_
_entity_poly.entity_id
_entity_poly.type
_entity_poly.pdbx_seq_one_letter_code
_entity_poly.pdbx_strand_id
1 'polypeptide(L)'
;PEQIDTSRAPRASADLIAIAKFTPGAEVTLADLEAMALRITEHYRGHGYFVARAYLPAQDITGRVVTIAVSEGNYGQVNLRNTSRLEDGVANRLLDGLDGGKVITLAPLEHRLLLLSDIPGVQVTSTLAPGSEPGTSDLIVDIAPGRPVTGSIDADNAGNPYTGEYRVGAVVNLNNPLGRGDQASLRLLTSGNGLQYGRLAYQIPFGRATLGASFSRLDYELGKQF
;
A
#
# COMPACT_ATOMS: atom_id res chain seq x y z
N PRO A 1 26.31 17.48 29.61
CA PRO A 1 26.62 16.16 29.04
C PRO A 1 27.73 16.30 28.00
N GLU A 2 28.70 15.38 28.00
CA GLU A 2 29.84 15.42 27.11
C GLU A 2 29.64 14.54 25.87
N GLN A 3 28.70 13.59 25.94
CA GLN A 3 28.40 12.65 24.85
C GLN A 3 26.92 12.25 24.81
N ILE A 4 26.45 11.99 23.59
CA ILE A 4 25.19 11.27 23.31
C ILE A 4 25.60 9.87 22.84
N ASP A 5 25.11 8.83 23.50
CA ASP A 5 25.34 7.45 23.06
C ASP A 5 24.38 7.11 21.91
N THR A 6 24.96 6.87 20.72
CA THR A 6 24.27 6.48 19.49
C THR A 6 24.56 5.03 19.10
N SER A 7 25.18 4.24 19.98
CA SER A 7 25.69 2.89 19.67
C SER A 7 24.62 1.88 19.26
N ARG A 8 23.34 2.16 19.53
CA ARG A 8 22.20 1.32 19.14
C ARG A 8 21.41 1.82 17.93
N ALA A 9 21.87 2.89 17.28
CA ALA A 9 21.27 3.43 16.07
C ALA A 9 22.10 3.02 14.84
N PRO A 10 21.76 1.96 14.12
CA PRO A 10 22.71 1.33 13.17
C PRO A 10 22.94 2.11 11.87
N ARG A 11 22.24 3.19 11.56
CA ARG A 11 22.32 3.80 10.22
C ARG A 11 22.52 5.31 10.10
N ALA A 12 22.63 6.06 11.21
CA ALA A 12 22.68 7.54 11.12
C ALA A 12 23.49 8.21 12.25
N SER A 13 24.48 7.56 12.83
CA SER A 13 25.13 8.02 14.08
C SER A 13 25.87 9.36 13.99
N ALA A 14 26.51 9.70 12.88
CA ALA A 14 27.25 10.95 12.74
C ALA A 14 26.32 12.17 12.62
N ASP A 15 25.17 12.01 11.98
CA ASP A 15 24.22 13.11 11.72
C ASP A 15 23.29 13.38 12.90
N LEU A 16 23.05 12.39 13.77
CA LEU A 16 22.11 12.52 14.89
C LEU A 16 22.54 13.58 15.91
N ILE A 17 23.83 13.75 16.14
CA ILE A 17 24.37 14.79 17.03
C ILE A 17 24.09 16.18 16.43
N ALA A 18 24.29 16.33 15.14
CA ALA A 18 24.02 17.58 14.41
C ALA A 18 22.50 17.86 14.37
N ILE A 19 21.69 16.85 14.16
CA ILE A 19 20.21 16.93 14.16
C ILE A 19 19.69 17.32 15.54
N ALA A 20 20.23 16.73 16.61
CA ALA A 20 19.92 17.07 17.97
C ALA A 20 20.32 18.51 18.33
N LYS A 21 21.21 19.14 17.55
CA LYS A 21 21.81 20.46 17.85
C LYS A 21 22.49 20.48 19.23
N PHE A 22 23.17 19.38 19.54
CA PHE A 22 23.87 19.22 20.81
C PHE A 22 25.23 19.94 20.75
N THR A 23 25.52 20.72 21.81
CA THR A 23 26.81 21.37 22.01
C THR A 23 27.49 20.73 23.21
N PRO A 24 28.64 20.07 23.05
CA PRO A 24 29.38 19.50 24.18
C PRO A 24 29.73 20.54 25.23
N GLY A 25 29.56 20.20 26.53
CA GLY A 25 29.84 21.07 27.64
C GLY A 25 28.75 22.10 28.00
N ALA A 26 27.66 22.19 27.19
CA ALA A 26 26.55 23.06 27.52
C ALA A 26 25.72 22.53 28.72
N GLU A 27 25.22 23.44 29.54
CA GLU A 27 24.17 23.10 30.51
C GLU A 27 22.86 22.89 29.77
N VAL A 28 22.24 21.74 29.97
CA VAL A 28 20.98 21.36 29.31
C VAL A 28 19.95 21.00 30.38
N THR A 29 18.72 21.44 30.15
CA THR A 29 17.57 21.06 30.98
C THR A 29 16.93 19.76 30.45
N LEU A 30 16.04 19.17 31.25
CA LEU A 30 15.23 18.02 30.80
C LEU A 30 14.42 18.39 29.54
N ALA A 31 13.85 19.59 29.50
CA ALA A 31 13.11 20.07 28.30
C ALA A 31 13.97 20.17 27.06
N ASP A 32 15.23 20.56 27.19
CA ASP A 32 16.17 20.60 26.06
C ASP A 32 16.49 19.20 25.56
N LEU A 33 16.65 18.22 26.44
CA LEU A 33 16.89 16.83 26.10
C LEU A 33 15.66 16.20 25.41
N GLU A 34 14.47 16.48 25.88
CA GLU A 34 13.21 16.06 25.24
C GLU A 34 13.07 16.69 23.85
N ALA A 35 13.40 17.95 23.68
CA ALA A 35 13.41 18.62 22.38
C ALA A 35 14.45 18.03 21.42
N MET A 36 15.61 17.58 21.92
CA MET A 36 16.60 16.84 21.13
C MET A 36 16.05 15.50 20.66
N ALA A 37 15.41 14.73 21.55
CA ALA A 37 14.78 13.46 21.22
C ALA A 37 13.65 13.64 20.19
N LEU A 38 12.86 14.71 20.31
CA LEU A 38 11.81 15.03 19.34
C LEU A 38 12.41 15.31 17.94
N ARG A 39 13.47 16.10 17.83
CA ARG A 39 14.13 16.36 16.54
C ARG A 39 14.66 15.09 15.89
N ILE A 40 15.24 14.18 16.68
CA ILE A 40 15.68 12.87 16.19
C ILE A 40 14.47 12.06 15.69
N THR A 41 13.37 12.04 16.44
CA THR A 41 12.13 11.36 16.03
C THR A 41 11.60 11.89 14.70
N GLU A 42 11.54 13.21 14.53
CA GLU A 42 11.09 13.87 13.31
C GLU A 42 11.99 13.54 12.12
N HIS A 43 13.29 13.49 12.34
CA HIS A 43 14.25 13.10 11.31
C HIS A 43 13.99 11.67 10.82
N TYR A 44 13.84 10.70 11.71
CA TYR A 44 13.53 9.32 11.35
C TYR A 44 12.20 9.21 10.59
N ARG A 45 11.16 9.91 11.06
CA ARG A 45 9.85 9.91 10.41
C ARG A 45 9.90 10.53 9.00
N GLY A 46 10.67 11.60 8.83
CA GLY A 46 10.91 12.22 7.52
C GLY A 46 11.65 11.30 6.53
N HIS A 47 12.35 10.27 7.01
CA HIS A 47 13.02 9.25 6.20
C HIS A 47 12.21 7.94 6.06
N GLY A 48 10.92 7.98 6.39
CA GLY A 48 10.02 6.85 6.21
C GLY A 48 9.91 5.88 7.38
N TYR A 49 10.61 6.12 8.49
CA TYR A 49 10.47 5.34 9.74
C TYR A 49 9.35 5.92 10.61
N PHE A 50 8.13 5.88 10.11
CA PHE A 50 7.00 6.65 10.66
C PHE A 50 6.55 6.21 12.07
N VAL A 51 6.91 5.01 12.52
CA VAL A 51 6.70 4.52 13.89
C VAL A 51 7.89 4.78 14.80
N ALA A 52 9.00 5.31 14.26
CA ALA A 52 10.20 5.56 15.04
C ALA A 52 9.97 6.60 16.15
N ARG A 53 10.64 6.38 17.27
CA ARG A 53 10.61 7.26 18.43
C ARG A 53 11.96 7.30 19.12
N ALA A 54 12.48 8.49 19.34
CA ALA A 54 13.57 8.73 20.26
C ALA A 54 13.02 9.17 21.62
N TYR A 55 13.62 8.71 22.70
CA TYR A 55 13.18 9.00 24.05
C TYR A 55 14.35 8.95 25.04
N LEU A 56 14.13 9.51 26.21
CA LEU A 56 15.06 9.44 27.33
C LEU A 56 14.69 8.23 28.20
N PRO A 57 15.49 7.16 28.24
CA PRO A 57 15.25 6.06 29.14
C PRO A 57 15.49 6.52 30.59
N ALA A 58 14.88 5.82 31.55
CA ALA A 58 15.23 6.00 32.95
C ALA A 58 16.72 5.69 33.12
N GLN A 59 17.50 6.65 33.64
CA GLN A 59 18.95 6.54 33.76
C GLN A 59 19.48 7.40 34.88
N ASP A 60 20.56 6.93 35.53
CA ASP A 60 21.36 7.74 36.44
C ASP A 60 22.41 8.50 35.63
N ILE A 61 22.40 9.81 35.74
CA ILE A 61 23.37 10.66 35.05
C ILE A 61 24.69 10.62 35.79
N THR A 62 25.55 9.67 35.47
CA THR A 62 26.91 9.57 35.97
C THR A 62 27.90 10.04 34.90
N GLY A 63 28.94 10.77 35.29
CA GLY A 63 30.00 11.19 34.37
C GLY A 63 29.54 12.23 33.32
N ARG A 64 28.45 12.94 33.55
CA ARG A 64 27.90 13.93 32.59
C ARG A 64 27.49 13.35 31.22
N VAL A 65 27.19 12.06 31.17
CA VAL A 65 26.70 11.38 29.96
C VAL A 65 25.20 11.20 30.07
N VAL A 66 24.46 11.58 29.02
CA VAL A 66 23.01 11.34 28.87
C VAL A 66 22.77 10.49 27.64
N THR A 67 22.00 9.41 27.82
CA THR A 67 21.62 8.50 26.74
C THR A 67 20.25 8.92 26.18
N ILE A 68 20.16 9.08 24.87
CA ILE A 68 18.90 9.16 24.14
C ILE A 68 18.75 7.83 23.38
N ALA A 69 17.72 7.08 23.69
CA ALA A 69 17.42 5.82 23.03
C ALA A 69 16.54 6.08 21.79
N VAL A 70 16.79 5.33 20.72
CA VAL A 70 15.97 5.35 19.51
C VAL A 70 15.37 3.96 19.31
N SER A 71 14.06 3.90 19.15
CA SER A 71 13.32 2.73 18.69
C SER A 71 12.87 3.01 17.27
N GLU A 72 13.39 2.27 16.30
CA GLU A 72 12.97 2.40 14.88
C GLU A 72 11.58 1.83 14.66
N GLY A 73 11.13 0.90 15.52
CA GLY A 73 9.88 0.17 15.41
C GLY A 73 9.98 -1.01 14.46
N ASN A 74 9.78 -2.20 14.99
CA ASN A 74 9.85 -3.44 14.23
C ASN A 74 8.46 -4.09 14.16
N TYR A 75 8.22 -4.91 13.13
CA TYR A 75 7.04 -5.76 13.09
C TYR A 75 7.14 -6.81 14.21
N GLY A 76 6.08 -6.91 15.03
CA GLY A 76 5.84 -8.04 15.92
C GLY A 76 5.26 -9.18 15.10
N GLN A 77 3.95 -9.22 14.97
CA GLN A 77 3.24 -10.20 14.15
C GLN A 77 2.57 -9.51 12.95
N VAL A 78 2.45 -10.25 11.85
CA VAL A 78 1.63 -9.85 10.70
C VAL A 78 0.42 -10.77 10.64
N ASN A 79 -0.73 -10.24 10.99
CA ASN A 79 -1.98 -10.97 11.13
C ASN A 79 -2.91 -10.66 9.96
N LEU A 80 -3.14 -11.66 9.10
CA LEU A 80 -4.11 -11.57 8.02
C LEU A 80 -5.49 -12.04 8.53
N ARG A 81 -6.50 -11.20 8.35
CA ARG A 81 -7.91 -11.53 8.58
C ARG A 81 -8.66 -11.40 7.27
N ASN A 82 -8.90 -12.52 6.61
CA ASN A 82 -9.55 -12.53 5.31
C ASN A 82 -10.96 -13.12 5.42
N THR A 83 -11.94 -12.29 5.12
CA THR A 83 -13.36 -12.70 5.03
C THR A 83 -13.88 -12.67 3.60
N SER A 84 -13.01 -12.34 2.64
CA SER A 84 -13.33 -12.26 1.22
C SER A 84 -13.23 -13.62 0.53
N ARG A 85 -13.44 -13.64 -0.78
CA ARG A 85 -13.20 -14.82 -1.62
C ARG A 85 -11.75 -14.99 -2.04
N LEU A 86 -10.88 -14.03 -1.76
CA LEU A 86 -9.48 -14.09 -2.13
C LEU A 86 -8.81 -15.26 -1.38
N GLU A 87 -8.08 -16.10 -2.09
CA GLU A 87 -7.30 -17.16 -1.47
C GLU A 87 -6.22 -16.55 -0.53
N ASP A 88 -6.14 -17.05 0.72
CA ASP A 88 -5.14 -16.57 1.70
C ASP A 88 -3.71 -16.70 1.18
N GLY A 89 -3.42 -17.71 0.38
CA GLY A 89 -2.12 -17.89 -0.25
C GLY A 89 -1.75 -16.76 -1.23
N VAL A 90 -2.75 -16.13 -1.87
CA VAL A 90 -2.51 -14.93 -2.72
C VAL A 90 -2.21 -13.73 -1.85
N ALA A 91 -3.03 -13.50 -0.83
CA ALA A 91 -2.86 -12.38 0.10
C ALA A 91 -1.50 -12.44 0.82
N ASN A 92 -1.13 -13.61 1.36
CA ASN A 92 0.13 -13.80 2.06
C ASN A 92 1.34 -13.56 1.15
N ARG A 93 1.32 -14.00 -0.12
CA ARG A 93 2.40 -13.70 -1.08
C ARG A 93 2.56 -12.21 -1.36
N LEU A 94 1.47 -11.45 -1.34
CA LEU A 94 1.53 -10.00 -1.52
C LEU A 94 2.05 -9.27 -0.28
N LEU A 95 1.85 -9.84 0.90
CA LEU A 95 2.41 -9.33 2.17
C LEU A 95 3.84 -9.83 2.43
N ASP A 96 4.36 -10.72 1.60
CA ASP A 96 5.71 -11.25 1.75
C ASP A 96 6.75 -10.13 1.83
N GLY A 97 7.65 -10.24 2.80
CA GLY A 97 8.64 -9.20 3.11
C GLY A 97 8.25 -8.27 4.26
N LEU A 98 7.00 -8.30 4.75
CA LEU A 98 6.57 -7.63 5.98
C LEU A 98 6.62 -8.63 7.15
N ASP A 99 7.81 -9.16 7.45
CA ASP A 99 7.96 -10.24 8.43
C ASP A 99 8.28 -9.69 9.83
N GLY A 100 7.91 -10.44 10.85
CA GLY A 100 8.26 -10.14 12.23
C GLY A 100 9.77 -9.90 12.43
N GLY A 101 10.12 -8.92 13.25
CA GLY A 101 11.48 -8.51 13.51
C GLY A 101 12.09 -7.53 12.49
N LYS A 102 11.49 -7.35 11.31
CA LYS A 102 11.93 -6.32 10.34
C LYS A 102 11.48 -4.94 10.76
N VAL A 103 12.29 -3.93 10.42
CA VAL A 103 11.97 -2.53 10.69
C VAL A 103 10.77 -2.09 9.84
N ILE A 104 9.84 -1.39 10.47
CA ILE A 104 8.65 -0.87 9.80
C ILE A 104 9.03 0.41 9.06
N THR A 105 8.92 0.38 7.73
CA THR A 105 9.12 1.55 6.88
C THR A 105 7.91 1.79 5.99
N LEU A 106 7.63 3.06 5.69
CA LEU A 106 6.41 3.48 5.01
C LEU A 106 6.30 2.88 3.60
N ALA A 107 7.34 3.04 2.77
CA ALA A 107 7.28 2.67 1.36
C ALA A 107 7.03 1.16 1.11
N PRO A 108 7.71 0.21 1.77
CA PRO A 108 7.41 -1.21 1.63
C PRO A 108 5.99 -1.56 2.12
N LEU A 109 5.55 -0.98 3.24
CA LEU A 109 4.21 -1.22 3.78
C LEU A 109 3.13 -0.73 2.82
N GLU A 110 3.20 0.52 2.39
CA GLU A 110 2.26 1.10 1.43
C GLU A 110 2.22 0.30 0.12
N HIS A 111 3.39 -0.03 -0.43
CA HIS A 111 3.46 -0.80 -1.66
C HIS A 111 2.71 -2.14 -1.57
N ARG A 112 2.89 -2.88 -0.47
CA ARG A 112 2.23 -4.17 -0.27
C ARG A 112 0.73 -4.03 -0.06
N LEU A 113 0.30 -3.03 0.70
CA LEU A 113 -1.12 -2.75 0.92
C LEU A 113 -1.81 -2.26 -0.35
N LEU A 114 -1.16 -1.44 -1.16
CA LEU A 114 -1.68 -1.00 -2.45
C LEU A 114 -1.86 -2.17 -3.41
N LEU A 115 -0.88 -3.08 -3.51
CA LEU A 115 -1.03 -4.29 -4.34
C LEU A 115 -2.22 -5.15 -3.94
N LEU A 116 -2.50 -5.25 -2.63
CA LEU A 116 -3.70 -5.95 -2.14
C LEU A 116 -4.98 -5.18 -2.47
N SER A 117 -4.97 -3.85 -2.33
CA SER A 117 -6.13 -2.99 -2.59
C SER A 117 -6.49 -2.91 -4.07
N ASP A 118 -5.50 -3.13 -4.96
CA ASP A 118 -5.71 -3.16 -6.41
C ASP A 118 -6.40 -4.44 -6.90
N ILE A 119 -6.54 -5.45 -6.03
CA ILE A 119 -7.26 -6.67 -6.39
C ILE A 119 -8.76 -6.37 -6.54
N PRO A 120 -9.35 -6.66 -7.70
CA PRO A 120 -10.76 -6.41 -7.90
C PRO A 120 -11.63 -7.28 -6.98
N GLY A 121 -12.67 -6.69 -6.40
CA GLY A 121 -13.64 -7.41 -5.57
C GLY A 121 -13.21 -7.66 -4.13
N VAL A 122 -12.16 -6.97 -3.64
CA VAL A 122 -11.79 -6.94 -2.23
C VAL A 122 -11.75 -5.51 -1.70
N GLN A 123 -11.83 -5.38 -0.38
CA GLN A 123 -11.58 -4.14 0.35
C GLN A 123 -10.52 -4.43 1.41
N VAL A 124 -9.47 -3.63 1.45
CA VAL A 124 -8.33 -3.84 2.35
C VAL A 124 -8.26 -2.69 3.33
N THR A 125 -8.17 -3.02 4.61
CA THR A 125 -7.83 -2.08 5.68
C THR A 125 -6.66 -2.63 6.47
N SER A 126 -5.85 -1.75 7.03
CA SER A 126 -4.72 -2.16 7.85
C SER A 126 -4.61 -1.31 9.09
N THR A 127 -4.18 -1.92 10.18
CA THR A 127 -3.97 -1.28 11.47
C THR A 127 -2.64 -1.75 12.06
N LEU A 128 -1.87 -0.82 12.60
CA LEU A 128 -0.72 -1.12 13.43
C LEU A 128 -1.15 -1.01 14.89
N ALA A 129 -1.04 -2.11 15.63
CA ALA A 129 -1.30 -2.20 17.06
C ALA A 129 0.02 -2.38 17.81
N PRO A 130 0.09 -2.02 19.12
CA PRO A 130 1.24 -2.35 19.93
C PRO A 130 1.50 -3.86 19.91
N GLY A 131 2.76 -4.25 19.69
CA GLY A 131 3.16 -5.66 19.74
C GLY A 131 3.39 -6.15 21.17
N SER A 132 3.70 -7.43 21.32
CA SER A 132 3.95 -8.07 22.60
C SER A 132 5.28 -7.67 23.22
N GLU A 133 6.25 -7.27 22.41
CA GLU A 133 7.58 -6.87 22.86
C GLU A 133 7.75 -5.34 22.76
N PRO A 134 8.53 -4.71 23.67
CA PRO A 134 8.83 -3.30 23.57
C PRO A 134 9.49 -2.94 22.24
N GLY A 135 8.99 -1.88 21.59
CA GLY A 135 9.51 -1.42 20.29
C GLY A 135 8.97 -2.20 19.08
N THR A 136 8.04 -3.13 19.29
CA THR A 136 7.36 -3.84 18.19
C THR A 136 5.94 -3.32 17.99
N SER A 137 5.45 -3.48 16.76
CA SER A 137 4.06 -3.24 16.39
C SER A 137 3.54 -4.40 15.54
N ASP A 138 2.34 -4.87 15.87
CA ASP A 138 1.66 -5.91 15.11
C ASP A 138 0.89 -5.26 13.95
N LEU A 139 1.10 -5.78 12.75
CA LEU A 139 0.34 -5.39 11.58
C LEU A 139 -0.89 -6.30 11.44
N ILE A 140 -2.07 -5.72 11.51
CA ILE A 140 -3.33 -6.41 11.26
C ILE A 140 -3.82 -5.96 9.88
N VAL A 141 -4.01 -6.90 8.97
CA VAL A 141 -4.54 -6.67 7.63
C VAL A 141 -5.88 -7.36 7.51
N ASP A 142 -6.94 -6.56 7.38
CA ASP A 142 -8.30 -7.04 7.20
C ASP A 142 -8.68 -6.96 5.72
N ILE A 143 -9.06 -8.10 5.13
CA ILE A 143 -9.57 -8.21 3.76
C ILE A 143 -11.04 -8.57 3.82
N ALA A 144 -11.88 -7.64 3.44
CA ALA A 144 -13.33 -7.80 3.35
C ALA A 144 -13.80 -8.00 1.90
N PRO A 145 -14.99 -8.59 1.68
CA PRO A 145 -15.58 -8.68 0.36
C PRO A 145 -15.86 -7.26 -0.21
N GLY A 146 -15.36 -7.01 -1.42
CA GLY A 146 -15.73 -5.85 -2.21
C GLY A 146 -16.90 -6.15 -3.16
N ARG A 147 -17.09 -5.32 -4.18
CA ARG A 147 -18.16 -5.51 -5.17
C ARG A 147 -17.80 -6.67 -6.11
N PRO A 148 -18.56 -7.77 -6.11
CA PRO A 148 -18.28 -8.92 -6.98
C PRO A 148 -18.57 -8.63 -8.44
N VAL A 149 -19.48 -7.68 -8.71
CA VAL A 149 -19.85 -7.25 -10.05
C VAL A 149 -19.76 -5.74 -10.11
N THR A 150 -19.09 -5.22 -11.13
CA THR A 150 -19.04 -3.81 -11.47
C THR A 150 -19.36 -3.61 -12.94
N GLY A 151 -19.75 -2.42 -13.33
CA GLY A 151 -20.03 -2.14 -14.72
C GLY A 151 -20.36 -0.68 -14.96
N SER A 152 -20.44 -0.33 -16.24
CA SER A 152 -20.84 0.99 -16.70
C SER A 152 -21.64 0.88 -17.99
N ILE A 153 -22.43 1.90 -18.23
CA ILE A 153 -23.11 2.14 -19.52
C ILE A 153 -22.56 3.47 -20.02
N ASP A 154 -22.17 3.50 -21.28
CA ASP A 154 -21.69 4.68 -21.96
C ASP A 154 -22.50 4.93 -23.25
N ALA A 155 -22.68 6.19 -23.59
CA ALA A 155 -23.26 6.61 -24.84
C ALA A 155 -22.47 7.79 -25.40
N ASP A 156 -22.17 7.73 -26.69
CA ASP A 156 -21.42 8.78 -27.38
C ASP A 156 -21.90 8.96 -28.83
N ASN A 157 -21.43 10.03 -29.45
CA ASN A 157 -21.66 10.34 -30.86
C ASN A 157 -20.36 10.28 -31.69
N ALA A 158 -19.36 9.53 -31.23
CA ALA A 158 -18.07 9.39 -31.88
C ALA A 158 -18.06 8.22 -32.92
N GLY A 159 -19.23 7.76 -33.32
CA GLY A 159 -19.39 6.76 -34.36
C GLY A 159 -19.12 7.31 -35.77
N ASN A 160 -19.03 6.41 -36.71
CA ASN A 160 -18.86 6.77 -38.11
C ASN A 160 -20.26 7.07 -38.74
N PRO A 161 -20.42 8.12 -39.57
CA PRO A 161 -21.68 8.41 -40.27
C PRO A 161 -22.26 7.25 -41.08
N TYR A 162 -21.37 6.36 -41.59
CA TYR A 162 -21.80 5.20 -42.41
C TYR A 162 -22.23 3.99 -41.58
N THR A 163 -21.83 3.88 -40.33
CA THR A 163 -22.18 2.77 -39.42
C THR A 163 -23.01 3.20 -38.21
N GLY A 164 -23.36 4.48 -38.16
CA GLY A 164 -24.12 5.13 -37.06
C GLY A 164 -23.23 5.97 -36.16
N GLU A 165 -23.57 7.26 -36.12
CA GLU A 165 -22.84 8.26 -35.28
C GLU A 165 -23.03 8.04 -33.81
N TYR A 166 -24.25 7.72 -33.40
CA TYR A 166 -24.59 7.49 -31.99
C TYR A 166 -24.31 6.05 -31.59
N ARG A 167 -23.57 5.86 -30.51
CA ARG A 167 -23.23 4.54 -29.99
C ARG A 167 -23.66 4.42 -28.54
N VAL A 168 -24.05 3.22 -28.16
CA VAL A 168 -24.32 2.84 -26.78
C VAL A 168 -23.47 1.63 -26.45
N GLY A 169 -22.76 1.74 -25.33
CA GLY A 169 -21.89 0.68 -24.82
C GLY A 169 -22.28 0.26 -23.42
N ALA A 170 -21.94 -0.97 -23.07
CA ALA A 170 -22.02 -1.48 -21.71
C ALA A 170 -20.83 -2.36 -21.41
N VAL A 171 -20.33 -2.24 -20.18
CA VAL A 171 -19.28 -3.11 -19.64
C VAL A 171 -19.80 -3.75 -18.35
N VAL A 172 -19.57 -5.04 -18.21
CA VAL A 172 -19.80 -5.78 -16.96
C VAL A 172 -18.52 -6.50 -16.60
N ASN A 173 -18.06 -6.33 -15.37
CA ASN A 173 -16.88 -7.00 -14.82
C ASN A 173 -17.31 -7.93 -13.68
N LEU A 174 -16.84 -9.16 -13.70
CA LEU A 174 -16.88 -10.08 -12.60
C LEU A 174 -15.53 -10.02 -11.89
N ASN A 175 -15.55 -9.56 -10.65
CA ASN A 175 -14.37 -9.28 -9.86
C ASN A 175 -14.06 -10.49 -8.97
N ASN A 176 -12.84 -11.02 -9.13
CA ASN A 176 -12.33 -12.14 -8.34
C ASN A 176 -13.24 -13.39 -8.36
N PRO A 177 -13.71 -13.86 -9.54
CA PRO A 177 -14.62 -15.00 -9.61
C PRO A 177 -14.01 -16.30 -9.09
N LEU A 178 -12.70 -16.53 -9.29
CA LEU A 178 -12.00 -17.73 -8.84
C LEU A 178 -11.23 -17.55 -7.52
N GLY A 179 -11.23 -16.36 -6.92
CA GLY A 179 -10.51 -16.12 -5.66
C GLY A 179 -9.01 -15.87 -5.81
N ARG A 180 -8.52 -15.64 -7.02
CA ARG A 180 -7.08 -15.47 -7.33
C ARG A 180 -6.68 -14.06 -7.69
N GLY A 181 -7.55 -13.09 -7.43
CA GLY A 181 -7.37 -11.71 -7.88
C GLY A 181 -7.67 -11.53 -9.37
N ASP A 182 -8.41 -12.47 -9.94
CA ASP A 182 -8.76 -12.54 -11.35
C ASP A 182 -9.97 -11.67 -11.70
N GLN A 183 -10.15 -11.36 -12.97
CA GLN A 183 -11.28 -10.58 -13.47
C GLN A 183 -11.73 -11.11 -14.82
N ALA A 184 -13.04 -11.30 -14.95
CA ALA A 184 -13.69 -11.50 -16.24
C ALA A 184 -14.46 -10.25 -16.63
N SER A 185 -14.44 -9.87 -17.90
CA SER A 185 -15.15 -8.69 -18.41
C SER A 185 -15.86 -8.99 -19.72
N LEU A 186 -17.08 -8.47 -19.82
CA LEU A 186 -17.86 -8.45 -21.05
C LEU A 186 -18.11 -7.00 -21.45
N ARG A 187 -17.72 -6.62 -22.65
CA ARG A 187 -18.04 -5.34 -23.28
C ARG A 187 -18.94 -5.56 -24.48
N LEU A 188 -20.02 -4.81 -24.56
CA LEU A 188 -20.92 -4.74 -25.70
C LEU A 188 -21.00 -3.29 -26.16
N LEU A 189 -21.07 -3.08 -27.49
CA LEU A 189 -21.23 -1.77 -28.10
C LEU A 189 -22.09 -1.91 -29.36
N THR A 190 -23.03 -1.00 -29.55
CA THR A 190 -23.84 -0.94 -30.76
C THR A 190 -24.11 0.51 -31.18
N SER A 191 -24.23 0.76 -32.48
CA SER A 191 -24.74 2.03 -33.02
C SER A 191 -26.23 1.99 -33.34
N GLY A 192 -26.88 0.83 -33.22
CA GLY A 192 -28.28 0.65 -33.61
C GLY A 192 -28.47 0.52 -35.14
N ASN A 193 -27.56 1.05 -35.96
CA ASN A 193 -27.68 1.18 -37.40
C ASN A 193 -26.54 0.49 -38.18
N GLY A 194 -25.94 -0.53 -37.65
CA GLY A 194 -24.97 -1.30 -38.44
C GLY A 194 -23.66 -1.63 -37.74
N LEU A 195 -23.41 -1.18 -36.53
CA LEU A 195 -22.24 -1.57 -35.76
C LEU A 195 -22.69 -2.42 -34.54
N GLN A 196 -22.11 -3.60 -34.43
CA GLN A 196 -22.22 -4.45 -33.24
C GLN A 196 -20.82 -4.93 -32.88
N TYR A 197 -20.45 -4.74 -31.64
CA TYR A 197 -19.18 -5.16 -31.07
C TYR A 197 -19.40 -5.87 -29.75
N GLY A 198 -18.76 -7.03 -29.61
CA GLY A 198 -18.71 -7.78 -28.37
C GLY A 198 -17.28 -8.20 -28.06
N ARG A 199 -16.88 -8.06 -26.79
CA ARG A 199 -15.58 -8.54 -26.31
C ARG A 199 -15.77 -9.23 -24.97
N LEU A 200 -15.25 -10.46 -24.90
CA LEU A 200 -15.07 -11.20 -23.65
C LEU A 200 -13.57 -11.20 -23.34
N ALA A 201 -13.21 -10.87 -22.10
CA ALA A 201 -11.83 -10.91 -21.65
C ALA A 201 -11.75 -11.53 -20.26
N TYR A 202 -10.63 -12.19 -20.01
CA TYR A 202 -10.29 -12.74 -18.69
C TYR A 202 -8.83 -12.42 -18.39
N GLN A 203 -8.56 -12.01 -17.16
CA GLN A 203 -7.20 -11.74 -16.70
C GLN A 203 -6.99 -12.32 -15.30
N ILE A 204 -5.78 -12.78 -15.05
CA ILE A 204 -5.36 -13.36 -13.78
C ILE A 204 -3.92 -12.91 -13.46
N PRO A 205 -3.65 -12.45 -12.23
CA PRO A 205 -2.30 -12.14 -11.78
C PRO A 205 -1.46 -13.43 -11.69
N PHE A 206 -0.23 -13.35 -12.18
CA PHE A 206 0.75 -14.44 -12.10
C PHE A 206 2.11 -13.87 -11.66
N GLY A 207 2.41 -13.93 -10.39
CA GLY A 207 3.59 -13.31 -9.82
C GLY A 207 3.58 -11.79 -9.99
N ARG A 208 4.53 -11.25 -10.74
CA ARG A 208 4.64 -9.82 -11.08
C ARG A 208 3.98 -9.47 -12.42
N ALA A 209 3.46 -10.45 -13.12
CA ALA A 209 2.80 -10.28 -14.41
C ALA A 209 1.30 -10.49 -14.28
N THR A 210 0.54 -9.98 -15.24
CA THR A 210 -0.85 -10.33 -15.43
C THR A 210 -0.98 -11.05 -16.75
N LEU A 211 -1.54 -12.26 -16.73
CA LEU A 211 -1.88 -13.00 -17.93
C LEU A 211 -3.32 -12.69 -18.30
N GLY A 212 -3.55 -12.38 -19.57
CA GLY A 212 -4.87 -12.09 -20.08
C GLY A 212 -5.13 -12.72 -21.43
N ALA A 213 -6.35 -13.16 -21.63
CA ALA A 213 -6.87 -13.60 -22.91
C ALA A 213 -8.16 -12.85 -23.22
N SER A 214 -8.37 -12.52 -24.48
CA SER A 214 -9.62 -11.90 -24.90
C SER A 214 -10.03 -12.39 -26.30
N PHE A 215 -11.33 -12.47 -26.48
CA PHE A 215 -11.97 -12.71 -27.76
C PHE A 215 -12.90 -11.54 -28.06
N SER A 216 -12.84 -11.02 -29.30
CA SER A 216 -13.74 -9.96 -29.73
C SER A 216 -14.30 -10.26 -31.11
N ARG A 217 -15.54 -9.84 -31.29
CA ARG A 217 -16.24 -9.89 -32.56
C ARG A 217 -16.78 -8.50 -32.90
N LEU A 218 -16.53 -8.08 -34.12
CA LEU A 218 -17.04 -6.84 -34.70
C LEU A 218 -17.80 -7.20 -35.97
N ASP A 219 -19.08 -6.88 -35.98
CA ASP A 219 -19.92 -6.93 -37.16
C ASP A 219 -20.33 -5.50 -37.52
N TYR A 220 -20.20 -5.12 -38.77
CA TYR A 220 -20.64 -3.82 -39.26
C TYR A 220 -21.24 -3.91 -40.66
N GLU A 221 -22.29 -3.10 -40.85
CA GLU A 221 -22.89 -2.89 -42.17
C GLU A 221 -22.74 -1.42 -42.54
N LEU A 222 -22.24 -1.18 -43.74
CA LEU A 222 -22.16 0.18 -44.28
C LEU A 222 -23.57 0.60 -44.67
N GLY A 223 -24.12 1.59 -43.96
CA GLY A 223 -25.39 2.19 -44.30
C GLY A 223 -25.32 2.85 -45.68
N LYS A 224 -26.49 3.06 -46.25
CA LYS A 224 -26.73 3.48 -47.60
C LYS A 224 -25.60 4.24 -48.29
N GLN A 225 -25.18 3.63 -49.35
CA GLN A 225 -24.29 4.21 -50.34
C GLN A 225 -24.82 5.52 -50.91
N PHE A 226 -23.85 6.35 -51.22
CA PHE A 226 -23.78 7.41 -52.19
C PHE A 226 -24.99 7.56 -53.13
#